data_7aeb7e34d775e0dcc33bd4bc1c5cd4b8
#
_entry.id   7aeb7e34d775e0dcc33bd4bc1c5cd4b8
#
_cell.length_a   1.000
_cell.length_b   1.000
_cell.length_c   1.000
_cell.angle_alpha   90.00
_cell.angle_beta   90.00
_cell.angle_gamma   90.00
#
_symmetry.space_group_name_H-M   'P 1'
#
loop_
_entity.id
_entity.type
_entity.pdbx_description
1 polymer ?
#
loop_
_entity_poly.entity_id
_entity_poly.type
_entity_poly.pdbx_seq_one_letter_code
_entity_poly.pdbx_strand_id
1 'polypeptide(L)'
;KNTVKITEVTHAEDKPRIWKCVNCLTEITVQSKEFIRDGRRARIYCSKCGPAIRGKSYTKGQIDRFGSIKDINPDIVKFWNYELNKKKPEDYPRYSHDKVWFKCNFGHVFKSLIYNQVKNFGCPKCYSMGSQPEARVYSELKPIYKKGLEWHKRINNKEMDIYIDQHKIGIELDGYPWHLKKLKKDLEKTKVFNDMGIKIIRVRDSKLPKIANNTIISNLSDFRFKDFKKLVSLIFKITKDKKLKEILKAKKFSKEQSYRKIISELPKPPFEKRLSYLDKKISSEFDIQKNFPLTPDHFSIGSSKFVWWKCKKNHSYKAQIYERTRGGKQKGTGCPYCSGRYADDNNNLYVVHPDLRKYFDLKLNKISSKSLTPYSEKVV
;
A
#
# COMPACT_ATOMS: atom_id res chain seq x y z
N LYS A 1 -18.28 -37.05 48.31
CA LYS A 1 -19.29 -36.24 47.62
C LYS A 1 -20.12 -35.50 48.67
N ASN A 2 -20.98 -34.55 48.29
CA ASN A 2 -21.69 -33.73 49.26
C ASN A 2 -22.62 -34.59 50.12
N THR A 3 -22.50 -34.47 51.43
CA THR A 3 -23.35 -35.20 52.41
C THR A 3 -24.55 -34.36 52.83
N VAL A 4 -24.60 -33.10 52.45
CA VAL A 4 -25.66 -32.12 52.82
C VAL A 4 -26.53 -31.86 51.56
N LYS A 5 -27.85 -31.79 51.76
CA LYS A 5 -28.79 -31.49 50.68
C LYS A 5 -28.61 -30.05 50.21
N ILE A 6 -28.84 -29.82 48.87
CA ILE A 6 -28.68 -28.47 48.29
C ILE A 6 -29.58 -27.42 48.93
N THR A 7 -30.73 -27.83 49.46
CA THR A 7 -31.66 -26.99 50.18
C THR A 7 -31.17 -26.47 51.53
N GLU A 8 -30.12 -27.10 52.06
CA GLU A 8 -29.48 -26.78 53.36
C GLU A 8 -28.24 -25.91 53.21
N VAL A 9 -27.83 -25.65 51.93
CA VAL A 9 -26.62 -24.88 51.62
C VAL A 9 -27.03 -23.41 51.41
N THR A 10 -26.53 -22.51 52.25
CA THR A 10 -26.77 -21.07 52.09
C THR A 10 -25.80 -20.49 51.04
N HIS A 11 -26.21 -19.40 50.40
CA HIS A 11 -25.36 -18.71 49.39
C HIS A 11 -24.13 -18.05 50.02
N ALA A 12 -24.11 -17.80 51.30
CA ALA A 12 -22.99 -17.21 52.04
C ALA A 12 -22.05 -18.27 52.70
N GLU A 13 -22.29 -19.55 52.44
CA GLU A 13 -21.49 -20.62 53.08
C GLU A 13 -20.05 -20.64 52.60
N ASP A 14 -19.13 -20.61 53.53
CA ASP A 14 -17.68 -20.66 53.26
C ASP A 14 -17.12 -22.08 53.09
N LYS A 15 -17.89 -23.13 53.42
CA LYS A 15 -17.43 -24.52 53.26
C LYS A 15 -17.35 -24.88 51.73
N PRO A 16 -16.22 -25.41 51.32
CA PRO A 16 -16.11 -25.92 49.93
C PRO A 16 -17.09 -27.08 49.69
N ARG A 17 -17.79 -27.04 48.58
CA ARG A 17 -18.72 -28.09 48.14
C ARG A 17 -18.32 -28.59 46.75
N ILE A 18 -18.72 -29.85 46.46
CA ILE A 18 -18.49 -30.44 45.13
C ILE A 18 -19.68 -30.09 44.22
N TRP A 19 -19.39 -29.44 43.13
CA TRP A 19 -20.34 -29.01 42.09
C TRP A 19 -19.95 -29.65 40.76
N LYS A 20 -20.87 -29.68 39.80
CA LYS A 20 -20.57 -30.09 38.42
C LYS A 20 -20.49 -28.88 37.54
N CYS A 21 -19.47 -28.81 36.71
CA CYS A 21 -19.36 -27.80 35.66
C CYS A 21 -20.58 -27.88 34.73
N VAL A 22 -21.26 -26.76 34.49
CA VAL A 22 -22.45 -26.71 33.64
C VAL A 22 -22.16 -27.12 32.18
N ASN A 23 -20.91 -26.97 31.74
CA ASN A 23 -20.56 -27.23 30.34
C ASN A 23 -19.98 -28.63 30.08
N CYS A 24 -19.20 -29.19 31.01
CA CYS A 24 -18.49 -30.47 30.79
C CYS A 24 -18.72 -31.51 31.89
N LEU A 25 -19.58 -31.20 32.87
CA LEU A 25 -19.96 -32.05 34.01
C LEU A 25 -18.80 -32.47 34.90
N THR A 26 -17.57 -31.99 34.71
CA THR A 26 -16.44 -32.22 35.58
C THR A 26 -16.73 -31.73 36.99
N GLU A 27 -16.40 -32.53 38.00
CA GLU A 27 -16.53 -32.15 39.42
C GLU A 27 -15.53 -31.03 39.76
N ILE A 28 -16.01 -30.01 40.45
CA ILE A 28 -15.22 -28.87 40.93
C ILE A 28 -15.54 -28.62 42.41
N THR A 29 -14.55 -28.28 43.18
CA THR A 29 -14.71 -27.98 44.63
C THR A 29 -14.57 -26.48 44.83
N VAL A 30 -15.67 -25.82 45.15
CA VAL A 30 -15.71 -24.34 45.36
C VAL A 30 -16.72 -23.99 46.45
N GLN A 31 -16.54 -22.79 47.03
CA GLN A 31 -17.46 -22.25 48.01
C GLN A 31 -18.74 -21.72 47.37
N SER A 32 -19.89 -21.89 47.98
CA SER A 32 -21.18 -21.45 47.45
C SER A 32 -21.23 -19.94 47.17
N LYS A 33 -20.58 -19.13 48.00
CA LYS A 33 -20.47 -17.67 47.81
C LYS A 33 -19.78 -17.26 46.52
N GLU A 34 -18.93 -18.10 45.90
CA GLU A 34 -18.25 -17.80 44.64
C GLU A 34 -19.20 -17.77 43.44
N PHE A 35 -20.40 -18.35 43.57
CA PHE A 35 -21.41 -18.36 42.50
C PHE A 35 -22.39 -17.20 42.56
N ILE A 36 -22.36 -16.40 43.59
CA ILE A 36 -23.22 -15.25 43.75
C ILE A 36 -22.35 -14.02 44.01
N ARG A 37 -22.04 -13.29 42.96
CA ARG A 37 -21.43 -11.97 43.05
C ARG A 37 -22.46 -10.90 42.68
N ASP A 38 -22.57 -9.88 43.48
CA ASP A 38 -23.40 -8.68 43.20
C ASP A 38 -24.89 -8.99 42.91
N GLY A 39 -25.45 -9.99 43.58
CA GLY A 39 -26.87 -10.39 43.40
C GLY A 39 -27.16 -11.13 42.06
N ARG A 40 -26.16 -11.41 41.29
CA ARG A 40 -26.33 -12.10 40.02
C ARG A 40 -25.88 -13.58 40.10
N ARG A 41 -26.71 -14.47 39.58
CA ARG A 41 -26.38 -15.91 39.50
C ARG A 41 -25.16 -16.10 38.62
N ALA A 42 -24.01 -16.49 39.18
CA ALA A 42 -22.89 -16.96 38.42
C ALA A 42 -23.11 -18.40 37.96
N ARG A 43 -22.80 -18.72 36.68
CA ARG A 43 -22.83 -20.08 36.20
C ARG A 43 -21.58 -20.81 36.69
N ILE A 44 -21.74 -22.07 37.13
CA ILE A 44 -20.65 -22.92 37.63
C ILE A 44 -19.84 -23.48 36.48
N TYR A 45 -18.64 -22.98 36.28
CA TYR A 45 -17.72 -23.47 35.26
C TYR A 45 -16.40 -23.92 35.87
N CYS A 46 -15.83 -25.04 35.41
CA CYS A 46 -14.48 -25.43 35.76
C CYS A 46 -13.43 -24.47 35.18
N SER A 47 -12.18 -24.57 35.67
CA SER A 47 -11.05 -23.75 35.24
C SER A 47 -10.79 -23.75 33.72
N LYS A 48 -11.15 -24.85 33.02
CA LYS A 48 -11.06 -24.94 31.55
C LYS A 48 -12.24 -24.26 30.83
N CYS A 49 -13.46 -24.55 31.26
CA CYS A 49 -14.68 -24.05 30.58
C CYS A 49 -14.96 -22.58 30.85
N GLY A 50 -14.70 -22.09 32.06
CA GLY A 50 -14.99 -20.71 32.44
C GLY A 50 -14.28 -19.67 31.59
N PRO A 51 -12.96 -19.71 31.41
CA PRO A 51 -12.23 -18.80 30.55
C PRO A 51 -12.68 -18.87 29.09
N ALA A 52 -12.90 -20.09 28.55
CA ALA A 52 -13.32 -20.28 27.17
C ALA A 52 -14.71 -19.68 26.88
N ILE A 53 -15.66 -19.84 27.79
CA ILE A 53 -17.03 -19.31 27.65
C ILE A 53 -17.04 -17.78 27.80
N ARG A 54 -16.31 -17.24 28.79
CA ARG A 54 -16.15 -15.80 28.95
C ARG A 54 -15.50 -15.16 27.72
N GLY A 55 -14.46 -15.80 27.18
CA GLY A 55 -13.80 -15.36 25.96
C GLY A 55 -14.74 -15.31 24.74
N LYS A 56 -15.57 -16.35 24.55
CA LYS A 56 -16.57 -16.36 23.46
C LYS A 56 -17.62 -15.24 23.64
N SER A 57 -18.15 -15.06 24.85
CA SER A 57 -19.11 -13.99 25.13
C SER A 57 -18.51 -12.60 24.92
N TYR A 58 -17.27 -12.38 25.37
CA TYR A 58 -16.55 -11.14 25.14
C TYR A 58 -16.33 -10.87 23.65
N THR A 59 -15.85 -11.88 22.88
CA THR A 59 -15.64 -11.76 21.45
C THR A 59 -16.93 -11.40 20.72
N LYS A 60 -18.04 -12.10 21.04
CA LYS A 60 -19.34 -11.78 20.47
C LYS A 60 -19.76 -10.33 20.76
N GLY A 61 -19.68 -9.90 22.01
CA GLY A 61 -20.01 -8.51 22.39
C GLY A 61 -19.13 -7.46 21.68
N GLN A 62 -17.86 -7.78 21.40
CA GLN A 62 -16.99 -6.91 20.62
C GLN A 62 -17.41 -6.84 19.14
N ILE A 63 -17.80 -7.96 18.53
CA ILE A 63 -18.30 -8.01 17.16
C ILE A 63 -19.63 -7.25 17.05
N ASP A 64 -20.56 -7.48 17.97
CA ASP A 64 -21.87 -6.81 17.97
C ASP A 64 -21.73 -5.28 18.11
N ARG A 65 -20.72 -4.82 18.86
CA ARG A 65 -20.50 -3.38 19.10
C ARG A 65 -19.67 -2.69 18.01
N PHE A 66 -18.67 -3.36 17.47
CA PHE A 66 -17.64 -2.74 16.60
C PHE A 66 -17.53 -3.38 15.21
N GLY A 67 -18.31 -4.41 14.92
CA GLY A 67 -18.26 -5.19 13.69
C GLY A 67 -17.16 -6.23 13.66
N SER A 68 -17.31 -7.21 12.78
CA SER A 68 -16.28 -8.19 12.48
C SER A 68 -15.23 -7.64 11.51
N ILE A 69 -14.12 -8.36 11.35
CA ILE A 69 -13.10 -7.99 10.34
C ILE A 69 -13.71 -7.96 8.93
N LYS A 70 -14.61 -8.89 8.64
CA LYS A 70 -15.26 -8.99 7.32
C LYS A 70 -16.05 -7.73 6.99
N ASP A 71 -16.78 -7.20 7.98
CA ASP A 71 -17.66 -6.04 7.80
C ASP A 71 -16.87 -4.75 7.64
N ILE A 72 -15.79 -4.61 8.40
CA ILE A 72 -15.05 -3.35 8.53
C ILE A 72 -13.85 -3.26 7.56
N ASN A 73 -13.23 -4.39 7.23
CA ASN A 73 -12.04 -4.45 6.40
C ASN A 73 -12.11 -5.58 5.35
N PRO A 74 -13.00 -5.49 4.36
CA PRO A 74 -13.19 -6.52 3.34
C PRO A 74 -11.91 -6.80 2.53
N ASP A 75 -10.99 -5.85 2.45
CA ASP A 75 -9.68 -6.06 1.81
C ASP A 75 -8.82 -7.09 2.55
N ILE A 76 -8.90 -7.19 3.88
CA ILE A 76 -8.17 -8.21 4.65
C ILE A 76 -8.68 -9.60 4.34
N VAL A 77 -9.99 -9.73 4.09
CA VAL A 77 -10.64 -11.01 3.78
C VAL A 77 -10.09 -11.64 2.52
N LYS A 78 -9.72 -10.84 1.52
CA LYS A 78 -9.12 -11.31 0.26
C LYS A 78 -7.79 -12.03 0.45
N PHE A 79 -7.10 -11.75 1.56
CA PHE A 79 -5.81 -12.33 1.90
C PHE A 79 -5.91 -13.36 3.01
N TRP A 80 -7.12 -13.65 3.49
CA TRP A 80 -7.32 -14.65 4.52
C TRP A 80 -6.96 -16.05 4.02
N ASN A 81 -6.07 -16.74 4.73
CA ASN A 81 -5.74 -18.11 4.36
C ASN A 81 -6.74 -19.09 5.00
N TYR A 82 -7.74 -19.49 4.23
CA TYR A 82 -8.83 -20.39 4.70
C TYR A 82 -8.33 -21.81 4.97
N GLU A 83 -7.22 -22.24 4.39
CA GLU A 83 -6.65 -23.59 4.58
C GLU A 83 -5.95 -23.71 5.94
N LEU A 84 -5.26 -22.65 6.38
CA LEU A 84 -4.47 -22.66 7.61
C LEU A 84 -5.21 -22.07 8.81
N ASN A 85 -6.28 -21.34 8.61
CA ASN A 85 -7.09 -20.77 9.68
C ASN A 85 -8.32 -21.62 9.97
N LYS A 86 -8.48 -22.04 11.24
CA LYS A 86 -9.66 -22.83 11.69
C LYS A 86 -10.94 -21.98 11.76
N LYS A 87 -10.83 -20.69 11.97
CA LYS A 87 -11.95 -19.75 12.09
C LYS A 87 -11.98 -18.82 10.90
N LYS A 88 -13.16 -18.26 10.60
CA LYS A 88 -13.39 -17.33 9.50
C LYS A 88 -13.20 -15.87 9.94
N PRO A 89 -13.06 -14.91 9.02
CA PRO A 89 -12.95 -13.49 9.36
C PRO A 89 -14.11 -12.94 10.19
N GLU A 90 -15.31 -13.49 10.00
CA GLU A 90 -16.53 -13.13 10.74
C GLU A 90 -16.43 -13.44 12.24
N ASP A 91 -15.60 -14.40 12.62
CA ASP A 91 -15.43 -14.86 14.01
C ASP A 91 -14.52 -13.96 14.84
N TYR A 92 -13.94 -12.92 14.22
CA TYR A 92 -12.98 -12.03 14.87
C TYR A 92 -13.45 -10.59 14.91
N PRO A 93 -13.38 -9.94 16.08
CA PRO A 93 -13.61 -8.50 16.16
C PRO A 93 -12.47 -7.73 15.49
N ARG A 94 -12.77 -6.51 15.04
CA ARG A 94 -11.85 -5.63 14.30
C ARG A 94 -10.45 -5.51 14.92
N TYR A 95 -10.36 -5.42 16.23
CA TYR A 95 -9.11 -5.20 16.95
C TYR A 95 -8.58 -6.46 17.65
N SER A 96 -8.91 -7.65 17.14
CA SER A 96 -8.40 -8.89 17.73
C SER A 96 -6.87 -8.95 17.72
N HIS A 97 -6.32 -9.38 18.84
CA HIS A 97 -4.89 -9.67 19.00
C HIS A 97 -4.54 -11.13 18.64
N ASP A 98 -5.46 -11.87 18.04
CA ASP A 98 -5.18 -13.21 17.54
C ASP A 98 -4.21 -13.17 16.36
N LYS A 99 -3.27 -14.12 16.34
CA LYS A 99 -2.38 -14.35 15.20
C LYS A 99 -3.03 -15.33 14.23
N VAL A 100 -3.24 -14.92 13.01
CA VAL A 100 -3.84 -15.72 11.93
C VAL A 100 -2.95 -15.73 10.70
N TRP A 101 -3.23 -16.66 9.79
CA TRP A 101 -2.50 -16.82 8.54
C TRP A 101 -3.13 -16.00 7.41
N PHE A 102 -2.27 -15.35 6.65
CA PHE A 102 -2.62 -14.60 5.44
C PHE A 102 -1.84 -15.14 4.23
N LYS A 103 -2.40 -14.99 3.04
CA LYS A 103 -1.75 -15.30 1.76
C LYS A 103 -1.92 -14.09 0.84
N CYS A 104 -0.82 -13.44 0.46
CA CYS A 104 -0.88 -12.27 -0.43
C CYS A 104 -0.99 -12.67 -1.91
N ASN A 105 -1.26 -11.71 -2.78
CA ASN A 105 -1.40 -11.94 -4.23
C ASN A 105 -0.12 -12.48 -4.90
N PHE A 106 1.04 -12.30 -4.26
CA PHE A 106 2.31 -12.88 -4.70
C PHE A 106 2.55 -14.30 -4.15
N GLY A 107 1.55 -14.90 -3.49
CA GLY A 107 1.63 -16.25 -2.94
C GLY A 107 2.39 -16.36 -1.61
N HIS A 108 2.86 -15.25 -1.02
CA HIS A 108 3.52 -15.32 0.28
C HIS A 108 2.53 -15.65 1.39
N VAL A 109 2.80 -16.74 2.11
CA VAL A 109 2.08 -17.13 3.31
C VAL A 109 2.83 -16.56 4.52
N PHE A 110 2.09 -15.89 5.41
CA PHE A 110 2.65 -15.27 6.62
C PHE A 110 1.64 -15.25 7.75
N LYS A 111 2.12 -15.23 8.99
CA LYS A 111 1.30 -15.14 10.20
C LYS A 111 1.43 -13.76 10.81
N SER A 112 0.31 -13.13 11.12
CA SER A 112 0.28 -11.78 11.70
C SER A 112 -0.87 -11.62 12.68
N LEU A 113 -0.73 -10.65 13.60
CA LEU A 113 -1.84 -10.19 14.43
C LEU A 113 -2.89 -9.52 13.55
N ILE A 114 -4.16 -9.82 13.76
CA ILE A 114 -5.28 -9.17 13.09
C ILE A 114 -5.21 -7.65 13.28
N TYR A 115 -5.03 -7.18 14.51
CA TYR A 115 -4.84 -5.77 14.84
C TYR A 115 -3.80 -5.08 13.95
N ASN A 116 -2.65 -5.72 13.74
CA ASN A 116 -1.59 -5.17 12.90
C ASN A 116 -2.02 -5.06 11.42
N GLN A 117 -2.75 -6.05 10.92
CA GLN A 117 -3.25 -6.04 9.54
C GLN A 117 -4.38 -5.01 9.35
N VAL A 118 -5.21 -4.80 10.34
CA VAL A 118 -6.23 -3.73 10.31
C VAL A 118 -5.58 -2.36 10.30
N LYS A 119 -4.53 -2.16 11.10
CA LYS A 119 -3.83 -0.87 11.23
C LYS A 119 -2.87 -0.61 10.06
N ASN A 120 -2.09 -1.60 9.66
CA ASN A 120 -1.04 -1.51 8.65
C ASN A 120 -1.13 -2.71 7.71
N PHE A 121 -2.20 -2.73 6.90
CA PHE A 121 -2.47 -3.84 6.00
C PHE A 121 -1.32 -4.09 5.02
N GLY A 122 -0.81 -5.33 5.01
CA GLY A 122 0.16 -5.76 4.02
C GLY A 122 1.00 -6.97 4.44
N CYS A 123 1.51 -7.66 3.45
CA CYS A 123 2.43 -8.76 3.63
C CYS A 123 3.81 -8.25 4.05
N PRO A 124 4.41 -8.73 5.16
CA PRO A 124 5.75 -8.32 5.59
C PRO A 124 6.81 -8.56 4.51
N LYS A 125 6.67 -9.65 3.74
CA LYS A 125 7.57 -9.94 2.61
C LYS A 125 7.39 -8.95 1.47
N CYS A 126 6.15 -8.54 1.17
CA CYS A 126 5.87 -7.52 0.16
C CYS A 126 6.23 -6.11 0.63
N TYR A 127 6.20 -5.81 1.94
CA TYR A 127 6.70 -4.53 2.46
C TYR A 127 8.20 -4.35 2.26
N SER A 128 8.94 -5.45 2.24
CA SER A 128 10.35 -5.44 1.81
C SER A 128 10.49 -5.48 0.29
N MET A 129 9.39 -5.73 -0.45
CA MET A 129 9.35 -5.83 -1.90
C MET A 129 9.07 -4.47 -2.52
N GLY A 130 10.10 -3.75 -2.82
CA GLY A 130 10.10 -2.79 -3.89
C GLY A 130 9.46 -1.44 -3.63
N SER A 131 10.23 -0.46 -3.93
CA SER A 131 9.79 0.91 -4.12
C SER A 131 9.10 1.08 -5.48
N GLN A 132 8.36 2.18 -5.66
CA GLN A 132 7.78 2.50 -6.97
C GLN A 132 8.84 2.66 -8.08
N PRO A 133 10.04 3.24 -7.84
CA PRO A 133 11.12 3.22 -8.82
C PRO A 133 11.56 1.81 -9.23
N GLU A 134 11.68 0.87 -8.28
CA GLU A 134 12.00 -0.52 -8.60
C GLU A 134 10.93 -1.17 -9.48
N ALA A 135 9.64 -1.02 -9.09
CA ALA A 135 8.52 -1.49 -9.90
C ALA A 135 8.55 -0.91 -11.33
N ARG A 136 8.92 0.37 -11.47
CA ARG A 136 9.07 1.04 -12.77
C ARG A 136 10.19 0.42 -13.59
N VAL A 137 11.39 0.30 -13.02
CA VAL A 137 12.54 -0.30 -13.67
C VAL A 137 12.23 -1.75 -14.09
N TYR A 138 11.66 -2.52 -13.16
CA TYR A 138 11.30 -3.91 -13.45
C TYR A 138 10.26 -4.02 -14.57
N SER A 139 9.20 -3.22 -14.57
CA SER A 139 8.15 -3.26 -15.59
C SER A 139 8.68 -2.94 -17.01
N GLU A 140 9.60 -1.99 -17.13
CA GLU A 140 10.19 -1.59 -18.41
C GLU A 140 11.20 -2.61 -18.94
N LEU A 141 11.99 -3.26 -18.06
CA LEU A 141 13.01 -4.24 -18.44
C LEU A 141 12.45 -5.67 -18.64
N LYS A 142 11.31 -6.01 -18.00
CA LYS A 142 10.74 -7.36 -18.05
C LYS A 142 10.44 -7.89 -19.44
N PRO A 143 9.90 -7.12 -20.39
CA PRO A 143 9.69 -7.60 -21.76
C PRO A 143 10.97 -7.94 -22.50
N ILE A 144 12.10 -7.30 -22.16
CA ILE A 144 13.41 -7.51 -22.79
C ILE A 144 14.06 -8.79 -22.27
N TYR A 145 14.14 -8.93 -20.96
CA TYR A 145 14.88 -10.02 -20.32
C TYR A 145 13.99 -11.21 -19.89
N LYS A 146 12.66 -11.06 -19.97
CA LYS A 146 11.69 -12.15 -19.71
C LYS A 146 12.00 -12.91 -18.41
N LYS A 147 12.25 -14.24 -18.51
CA LYS A 147 12.58 -15.09 -17.36
C LYS A 147 13.93 -14.73 -16.72
N GLY A 148 14.86 -14.16 -17.47
CA GLY A 148 16.16 -13.72 -16.97
C GLY A 148 16.17 -12.41 -16.21
N LEU A 149 15.00 -11.77 -15.96
CA LEU A 149 14.85 -10.66 -15.04
C LEU A 149 14.15 -11.11 -13.77
N GLU A 150 14.86 -11.05 -12.66
CA GLU A 150 14.34 -11.40 -11.35
C GLU A 150 14.23 -10.17 -10.46
N TRP A 151 13.15 -10.07 -9.71
CA TRP A 151 12.93 -9.03 -8.69
C TRP A 151 13.20 -9.64 -7.33
N HIS A 152 13.92 -8.92 -6.45
CA HIS A 152 14.32 -9.38 -5.12
C HIS A 152 15.07 -10.73 -5.10
N LYS A 153 16.05 -10.84 -6.01
CA LYS A 153 16.90 -12.02 -6.08
C LYS A 153 17.77 -12.15 -4.84
N ARG A 154 17.70 -13.28 -4.17
CA ARG A 154 18.59 -13.61 -3.04
C ARG A 154 19.71 -14.54 -3.45
N ILE A 155 20.95 -14.13 -3.14
CA ILE A 155 22.16 -14.92 -3.31
C ILE A 155 22.97 -14.78 -2.01
N ASN A 156 23.38 -15.87 -1.39
CA ASN A 156 24.13 -15.89 -0.11
C ASN A 156 23.50 -14.99 0.97
N ASN A 157 22.20 -15.13 1.19
CA ASN A 157 21.41 -14.37 2.17
C ASN A 157 21.38 -12.85 1.97
N LYS A 158 21.97 -12.33 0.89
CA LYS A 158 21.88 -10.92 0.47
C LYS A 158 20.88 -10.79 -0.68
N GLU A 159 20.02 -9.79 -0.63
CA GLU A 159 18.97 -9.55 -1.62
C GLU A 159 19.37 -8.40 -2.54
N MET A 160 19.17 -8.57 -3.85
CA MET A 160 19.28 -7.49 -4.86
C MET A 160 17.87 -7.06 -5.26
N ASP A 161 17.66 -5.75 -5.48
CA ASP A 161 16.35 -5.26 -5.88
C ASP A 161 15.95 -5.80 -7.24
N ILE A 162 16.84 -5.76 -8.23
CA ILE A 162 16.60 -6.32 -9.56
C ILE A 162 17.88 -7.03 -10.06
N TYR A 163 17.73 -8.22 -10.61
CA TYR A 163 18.83 -9.00 -11.17
C TYR A 163 18.60 -9.36 -12.61
N ILE A 164 19.60 -9.11 -13.47
CA ILE A 164 19.63 -9.49 -14.88
C ILE A 164 20.60 -10.67 -15.04
N ASP A 165 20.05 -11.88 -15.11
CA ASP A 165 20.79 -13.13 -15.03
C ASP A 165 21.81 -13.28 -16.17
N GLN A 166 21.38 -13.08 -17.44
CA GLN A 166 22.24 -13.26 -18.62
C GLN A 166 23.48 -12.34 -18.65
N HIS A 167 23.47 -11.27 -17.88
CA HIS A 167 24.58 -10.31 -17.82
C HIS A 167 25.26 -10.27 -16.46
N LYS A 168 24.77 -11.04 -15.49
CA LYS A 168 25.21 -11.02 -14.08
C LYS A 168 25.26 -9.58 -13.53
N ILE A 169 24.17 -8.83 -13.74
CA ILE A 169 24.03 -7.45 -13.25
C ILE A 169 22.98 -7.40 -12.16
N GLY A 170 23.36 -6.89 -10.99
CA GLY A 170 22.43 -6.47 -9.93
C GLY A 170 22.18 -4.96 -10.01
N ILE A 171 20.92 -4.55 -9.85
CA ILE A 171 20.52 -3.15 -9.77
C ILE A 171 19.97 -2.91 -8.38
N GLU A 172 20.46 -1.87 -7.70
CA GLU A 172 20.06 -1.42 -6.38
C GLU A 172 19.48 -0.01 -6.49
N LEU A 173 18.34 0.24 -5.85
CA LEU A 173 17.69 1.55 -5.81
C LEU A 173 17.67 2.09 -4.38
N ASP A 174 18.69 2.86 -4.03
CA ASP A 174 18.94 3.34 -2.67
C ASP A 174 18.14 4.60 -2.35
N GLY A 175 16.99 4.47 -1.73
CA GLY A 175 16.10 5.58 -1.39
C GLY A 175 16.48 6.32 -0.08
N TYR A 176 16.33 7.66 -0.08
CA TYR A 176 16.39 8.47 1.14
C TYR A 176 15.04 8.41 1.89
N PRO A 177 14.99 8.34 3.24
CA PRO A 177 16.13 8.36 4.18
C PRO A 177 16.68 6.98 4.53
N TRP A 178 16.18 5.90 3.92
CA TRP A 178 16.43 4.51 4.34
C TRP A 178 17.90 4.09 4.24
N HIS A 179 18.66 4.66 3.30
CA HIS A 179 20.07 4.37 3.07
C HIS A 179 21.04 5.40 3.69
N LEU A 180 20.51 6.42 4.42
CA LEU A 180 21.35 7.48 5.00
C LEU A 180 22.43 6.92 5.96
N LYS A 181 22.05 5.96 6.81
CA LYS A 181 22.94 5.34 7.80
C LYS A 181 23.49 3.97 7.37
N LYS A 182 23.31 3.57 6.11
CA LYS A 182 23.67 2.22 5.63
C LYS A 182 24.91 2.18 4.75
N LEU A 183 25.67 3.26 4.64
CA LEU A 183 26.81 3.37 3.71
C LEU A 183 27.78 2.18 3.77
N LYS A 184 28.24 1.80 4.97
CA LYS A 184 29.13 0.63 5.16
C LYS A 184 28.51 -0.67 4.66
N LYS A 185 27.23 -0.91 5.00
CA LYS A 185 26.48 -2.11 4.56
C LYS A 185 26.28 -2.15 3.05
N ASP A 186 26.00 -0.99 2.44
CA ASP A 186 25.82 -0.86 1.00
C ASP A 186 27.13 -1.16 0.24
N LEU A 187 28.26 -0.65 0.75
CA LEU A 187 29.59 -0.93 0.21
C LEU A 187 29.98 -2.41 0.37
N GLU A 188 29.78 -2.98 1.55
CA GLU A 188 30.05 -4.40 1.81
C GLU A 188 29.20 -5.30 0.90
N LYS A 189 27.90 -4.99 0.78
CA LYS A 189 26.99 -5.72 -0.12
C LYS A 189 27.49 -5.68 -1.56
N THR A 190 27.92 -4.50 -2.03
CA THR A 190 28.48 -4.32 -3.38
C THR A 190 29.74 -5.14 -3.58
N LYS A 191 30.68 -5.14 -2.60
CA LYS A 191 31.90 -5.93 -2.66
C LYS A 191 31.60 -7.41 -2.76
N VAL A 192 30.76 -7.94 -1.87
CA VAL A 192 30.40 -9.38 -1.88
C VAL A 192 29.85 -9.83 -3.23
N PHE A 193 28.96 -9.05 -3.86
CA PHE A 193 28.43 -9.41 -5.17
C PHE A 193 29.47 -9.28 -6.28
N ASN A 194 30.33 -8.26 -6.24
CA ASN A 194 31.41 -8.12 -7.22
C ASN A 194 32.41 -9.27 -7.12
N ASP A 195 32.74 -9.73 -5.91
CA ASP A 195 33.63 -10.90 -5.68
C ASP A 195 33.00 -12.21 -6.24
N MET A 196 31.67 -12.25 -6.37
CA MET A 196 30.92 -13.34 -7.02
C MET A 196 30.78 -13.15 -8.55
N GLY A 197 31.42 -12.16 -9.15
CA GLY A 197 31.32 -11.85 -10.57
C GLY A 197 30.00 -11.16 -10.95
N ILE A 198 29.21 -10.67 -10.00
CA ILE A 198 27.96 -9.94 -10.25
C ILE A 198 28.24 -8.45 -10.15
N LYS A 199 28.12 -7.74 -11.28
CA LYS A 199 28.35 -6.30 -11.35
C LYS A 199 27.15 -5.54 -10.77
N ILE A 200 27.35 -4.73 -9.72
CA ILE A 200 26.30 -3.93 -9.11
C ILE A 200 26.25 -2.53 -9.73
N ILE A 201 25.05 -2.12 -10.13
CA ILE A 201 24.71 -0.76 -10.53
C ILE A 201 23.79 -0.19 -9.44
N ARG A 202 24.12 1.00 -8.92
CA ARG A 202 23.31 1.68 -7.92
C ARG A 202 22.66 2.94 -8.50
N VAL A 203 21.37 3.06 -8.28
CA VAL A 203 20.63 4.31 -8.48
C VAL A 203 20.33 4.87 -7.08
N ARG A 204 21.07 5.91 -6.69
CA ARG A 204 20.98 6.49 -5.34
C ARG A 204 20.20 7.80 -5.37
N ASP A 205 19.40 8.02 -4.33
CA ASP A 205 18.71 9.29 -4.15
C ASP A 205 19.72 10.44 -4.08
N SER A 206 19.36 11.58 -4.67
CA SER A 206 20.21 12.79 -4.75
C SER A 206 20.64 13.35 -3.39
N LYS A 207 19.93 12.97 -2.32
CA LYS A 207 20.26 13.34 -0.93
C LYS A 207 21.28 12.38 -0.26
N LEU A 208 21.71 11.35 -0.98
CA LEU A 208 22.68 10.36 -0.50
C LEU A 208 24.03 10.53 -1.19
N PRO A 209 25.16 10.25 -0.49
CA PRO A 209 26.48 10.33 -1.11
C PRO A 209 26.66 9.27 -2.20
N LYS A 210 27.42 9.61 -3.25
CA LYS A 210 27.85 8.66 -4.27
C LYS A 210 28.88 7.70 -3.68
N ILE A 211 28.79 6.40 -3.94
CA ILE A 211 29.61 5.38 -3.27
C ILE A 211 30.43 4.47 -4.18
N ALA A 212 30.18 4.42 -5.48
CA ALA A 212 30.88 3.54 -6.41
C ALA A 212 30.86 4.08 -7.84
N ASN A 213 31.75 3.58 -8.71
CA ASN A 213 31.84 4.02 -10.10
C ASN A 213 30.57 3.77 -10.93
N ASN A 214 29.81 2.71 -10.63
CA ASN A 214 28.55 2.39 -11.29
C ASN A 214 27.34 2.98 -10.55
N THR A 215 27.50 4.18 -9.97
CA THR A 215 26.42 4.87 -9.24
C THR A 215 25.82 6.00 -10.07
N ILE A 216 24.51 5.99 -10.18
CA ILE A 216 23.69 7.03 -10.80
C ILE A 216 22.99 7.80 -9.68
N ILE A 217 23.13 9.11 -9.69
CA ILE A 217 22.39 9.99 -8.77
C ILE A 217 21.07 10.41 -9.43
N SER A 218 19.96 10.23 -8.70
CA SER A 218 18.62 10.51 -9.16
C SER A 218 17.71 10.93 -8.02
N ASN A 219 16.65 11.67 -8.30
CA ASN A 219 15.58 11.87 -7.33
C ASN A 219 14.63 10.66 -7.36
N LEU A 220 14.79 9.72 -6.44
CA LEU A 220 13.96 8.51 -6.41
C LEU A 220 12.51 8.78 -5.99
N SER A 221 12.21 9.87 -5.30
CA SER A 221 10.83 10.26 -4.98
C SER A 221 10.05 10.77 -6.22
N ASP A 222 10.79 11.28 -7.24
CA ASP A 222 10.26 11.73 -8.53
C ASP A 222 11.06 11.10 -9.68
N PHE A 223 11.13 9.76 -9.69
CA PHE A 223 11.88 9.00 -10.69
C PHE A 223 11.25 9.13 -12.07
N ARG A 224 11.95 9.80 -12.98
CA ARG A 224 11.49 10.14 -14.31
C ARG A 224 12.15 9.28 -15.39
N PHE A 225 11.60 9.32 -16.61
CA PHE A 225 12.16 8.60 -17.76
C PHE A 225 13.61 8.96 -18.04
N LYS A 226 14.02 10.21 -17.85
CA LYS A 226 15.42 10.64 -18.01
C LYS A 226 16.36 9.88 -17.06
N ASP A 227 15.92 9.56 -15.85
CA ASP A 227 16.72 8.85 -14.85
C ASP A 227 16.80 7.35 -15.18
N PHE A 228 15.68 6.77 -15.62
CA PHE A 228 15.65 5.42 -16.15
C PHE A 228 16.55 5.28 -17.40
N LYS A 229 16.54 6.28 -18.29
CA LYS A 229 17.40 6.29 -19.48
C LYS A 229 18.88 6.31 -19.12
N LYS A 230 19.31 7.03 -18.06
CA LYS A 230 20.69 6.97 -17.54
C LYS A 230 21.06 5.55 -17.09
N LEU A 231 20.16 4.88 -16.35
CA LEU A 231 20.36 3.50 -15.93
C LEU A 231 20.52 2.57 -17.14
N VAL A 232 19.61 2.64 -18.10
CA VAL A 232 19.67 1.83 -19.34
C VAL A 232 20.94 2.12 -20.15
N SER A 233 21.35 3.38 -20.21
CA SER A 233 22.61 3.77 -20.89
C SER A 233 23.84 3.15 -20.23
N LEU A 234 23.87 3.09 -18.90
CA LEU A 234 24.95 2.44 -18.15
C LEU A 234 24.93 0.92 -18.37
N ILE A 235 23.75 0.28 -18.32
CA ILE A 235 23.62 -1.15 -18.64
C ILE A 235 24.10 -1.42 -20.07
N PHE A 236 23.69 -0.60 -21.05
CA PHE A 236 24.12 -0.73 -22.42
C PHE A 236 25.64 -0.56 -22.57
N LYS A 237 26.26 0.41 -21.89
CA LYS A 237 27.72 0.61 -21.90
C LYS A 237 28.45 -0.63 -21.39
N ILE A 238 27.93 -1.29 -20.37
CA ILE A 238 28.53 -2.49 -19.77
C ILE A 238 28.31 -3.74 -20.63
N THR A 239 27.10 -3.94 -21.16
CA THR A 239 26.70 -5.20 -21.80
C THR A 239 26.76 -5.20 -23.30
N LYS A 240 26.71 -4.03 -23.93
CA LYS A 240 26.53 -3.83 -25.37
C LYS A 240 25.26 -4.51 -25.94
N ASP A 241 24.28 -4.80 -25.06
CA ASP A 241 23.03 -5.48 -25.43
C ASP A 241 22.16 -4.63 -26.37
N LYS A 242 22.12 -5.03 -27.64
CA LYS A 242 21.39 -4.29 -28.69
C LYS A 242 19.89 -4.17 -28.42
N LYS A 243 19.29 -5.07 -27.58
CA LYS A 243 17.87 -5.03 -27.20
C LYS A 243 17.50 -3.75 -26.45
N LEU A 244 18.44 -3.09 -25.77
CA LEU A 244 18.22 -1.84 -25.03
C LEU A 244 18.11 -0.60 -25.95
N LYS A 245 18.48 -0.69 -27.22
CA LYS A 245 18.50 0.45 -28.17
C LYS A 245 17.12 1.10 -28.34
N GLU A 246 16.03 0.32 -28.30
CA GLU A 246 14.67 0.84 -28.42
C GLU A 246 14.30 1.74 -27.22
N ILE A 247 14.66 1.30 -26.00
CA ILE A 247 14.44 2.14 -24.80
C ILE A 247 15.27 3.42 -24.90
N LEU A 248 16.52 3.33 -25.36
CA LEU A 248 17.38 4.50 -25.50
C LEU A 248 16.88 5.51 -26.53
N LYS A 249 16.16 5.08 -27.57
CA LYS A 249 15.48 5.96 -28.54
C LYS A 249 14.17 6.52 -28.03
N ALA A 250 13.52 5.87 -27.08
CA ALA A 250 12.23 6.29 -26.54
C ALA A 250 12.30 7.65 -25.81
N LYS A 251 11.17 8.36 -25.77
CA LYS A 251 11.02 9.66 -25.09
C LYS A 251 10.25 9.57 -23.76
N LYS A 252 9.58 8.44 -23.49
CA LYS A 252 8.74 8.22 -22.31
C LYS A 252 8.70 6.74 -21.95
N PHE A 253 8.24 6.43 -20.75
CA PHE A 253 7.94 5.05 -20.35
C PHE A 253 6.90 4.40 -21.26
N SER A 254 7.08 3.14 -21.58
CA SER A 254 6.21 2.39 -22.50
C SER A 254 5.30 1.38 -21.80
N LYS A 255 5.65 0.92 -20.59
CA LYS A 255 4.97 -0.18 -19.88
C LYS A 255 4.09 0.32 -18.74
N GLU A 256 3.32 1.36 -18.98
CA GLU A 256 2.48 2.01 -17.96
C GLU A 256 1.46 1.05 -17.32
N GLN A 257 0.80 0.20 -18.12
CA GLN A 257 -0.17 -0.76 -17.62
C GLN A 257 0.47 -1.84 -16.73
N SER A 258 1.61 -2.41 -17.16
CA SER A 258 2.35 -3.39 -16.38
C SER A 258 2.83 -2.80 -15.06
N TYR A 259 3.33 -1.56 -15.08
CA TYR A 259 3.73 -0.83 -13.88
C TYR A 259 2.56 -0.62 -12.92
N ARG A 260 1.41 -0.15 -13.41
CA ARG A 260 0.22 0.06 -12.58
C ARG A 260 -0.30 -1.24 -11.97
N LYS A 261 -0.28 -2.33 -12.74
CA LYS A 261 -0.63 -3.66 -12.22
C LYS A 261 0.27 -4.04 -11.04
N ILE A 262 1.58 -3.91 -11.19
CA ILE A 262 2.53 -4.19 -10.11
C ILE A 262 2.24 -3.31 -8.89
N ILE A 263 2.06 -1.99 -9.07
CA ILE A 263 1.77 -1.07 -7.97
C ILE A 263 0.44 -1.40 -7.27
N SER A 264 -0.58 -1.83 -8.02
CA SER A 264 -1.87 -2.19 -7.42
C SER A 264 -1.82 -3.43 -6.52
N GLU A 265 -0.79 -4.25 -6.70
CA GLU A 265 -0.56 -5.45 -5.91
C GLU A 265 0.35 -5.19 -4.70
N LEU A 266 1.07 -4.04 -4.67
CA LEU A 266 1.88 -3.65 -3.52
C LEU A 266 0.99 -3.27 -2.31
N PRO A 267 1.55 -3.28 -1.09
CA PRO A 267 0.82 -2.88 0.11
C PRO A 267 0.23 -1.47 -0.02
N LYS A 268 -1.05 -1.37 0.30
CA LYS A 268 -1.77 -0.09 0.34
C LYS A 268 -1.38 0.70 1.61
N PRO A 269 -1.54 2.03 1.62
CA PRO A 269 -1.41 2.83 2.84
C PRO A 269 -2.32 2.29 3.96
N PRO A 270 -1.99 2.53 5.24
CA PRO A 270 -2.89 2.26 6.35
C PRO A 270 -4.29 2.83 6.07
N PHE A 271 -5.33 2.09 6.46
CA PHE A 271 -6.72 2.43 6.14
C PHE A 271 -7.05 3.88 6.47
N GLU A 272 -6.66 4.33 7.69
CA GLU A 272 -6.92 5.68 8.20
C GLU A 272 -6.17 6.79 7.42
N LYS A 273 -5.20 6.43 6.59
CA LYS A 273 -4.43 7.38 5.76
C LYS A 273 -4.80 7.35 4.28
N ARG A 274 -5.71 6.44 3.89
CA ARG A 274 -6.12 6.32 2.48
C ARG A 274 -6.93 7.52 2.03
N LEU A 275 -6.74 7.89 0.79
CA LEU A 275 -7.52 8.95 0.13
C LEU A 275 -9.02 8.63 0.16
N SER A 276 -9.39 7.37 -0.10
CA SER A 276 -10.78 6.90 -0.08
C SER A 276 -11.48 7.08 1.27
N TYR A 277 -10.73 6.98 2.37
CA TYR A 277 -11.26 7.11 3.71
C TYR A 277 -11.32 8.55 4.19
N LEU A 278 -10.22 9.31 3.99
CA LEU A 278 -10.07 10.65 4.54
C LEU A 278 -10.78 11.73 3.72
N ASP A 279 -10.94 11.54 2.43
CA ASP A 279 -11.59 12.53 1.56
C ASP A 279 -12.47 11.86 0.50
N LYS A 280 -13.68 11.52 0.90
CA LYS A 280 -14.68 10.88 0.02
C LYS A 280 -15.06 11.78 -1.16
N LYS A 281 -15.11 13.10 -0.96
CA LYS A 281 -15.47 14.07 -2.02
C LYS A 281 -14.40 14.10 -3.11
N ILE A 282 -13.13 14.22 -2.73
CA ILE A 282 -12.03 14.20 -3.71
C ILE A 282 -11.87 12.81 -4.32
N SER A 283 -12.06 11.74 -3.53
CA SER A 283 -12.03 10.36 -4.03
C SER A 283 -13.06 10.10 -5.12
N SER A 284 -14.25 10.71 -5.06
CA SER A 284 -15.27 10.56 -6.10
C SER A 284 -14.89 11.21 -7.45
N GLU A 285 -13.94 12.12 -7.44
CA GLU A 285 -13.36 12.73 -8.66
C GLU A 285 -12.18 11.93 -9.23
N PHE A 286 -11.77 10.84 -8.58
CA PHE A 286 -10.69 10.00 -9.09
C PHE A 286 -11.16 9.23 -10.34
N ASP A 287 -10.50 9.44 -11.47
CA ASP A 287 -10.85 8.79 -12.74
C ASP A 287 -10.42 7.31 -12.68
N ILE A 288 -11.34 6.44 -12.25
CA ILE A 288 -11.08 5.00 -12.10
C ILE A 288 -10.65 4.36 -13.43
N GLN A 289 -11.24 4.76 -14.55
CA GLN A 289 -10.93 4.18 -15.85
C GLN A 289 -9.52 4.51 -16.30
N LYS A 290 -9.14 5.80 -16.23
CA LYS A 290 -7.80 6.25 -16.65
C LYS A 290 -6.69 5.83 -15.70
N ASN A 291 -7.00 5.57 -14.43
CA ASN A 291 -6.04 5.10 -13.45
C ASN A 291 -6.01 3.58 -13.28
N PHE A 292 -6.92 2.84 -13.93
CA PHE A 292 -7.02 1.38 -13.77
C PHE A 292 -5.63 0.69 -13.86
N PRO A 293 -5.33 -0.27 -12.97
CA PRO A 293 -6.16 -0.86 -11.90
C PRO A 293 -6.04 -0.15 -10.53
N LEU A 294 -5.45 1.04 -10.49
CA LEU A 294 -5.30 1.82 -9.26
C LEU A 294 -6.63 2.45 -8.84
N THR A 295 -6.86 2.51 -7.54
CA THR A 295 -8.03 3.13 -6.90
C THR A 295 -7.56 4.14 -5.84
N PRO A 296 -8.44 4.99 -5.29
CA PRO A 296 -8.09 5.88 -4.19
C PRO A 296 -7.48 5.21 -2.97
N ASP A 297 -7.75 3.90 -2.77
CA ASP A 297 -7.17 3.11 -1.67
C ASP A 297 -5.66 2.93 -1.76
N HIS A 298 -5.10 3.04 -2.96
CA HIS A 298 -3.65 2.87 -3.17
C HIS A 298 -2.83 4.10 -2.78
N PHE A 299 -3.49 5.18 -2.37
CA PHE A 299 -2.84 6.45 -2.12
C PHE A 299 -3.23 7.02 -0.76
N SER A 300 -2.27 7.70 -0.12
CA SER A 300 -2.53 8.59 1.01
C SER A 300 -2.83 10.01 0.52
N ILE A 301 -3.53 10.82 1.33
CA ILE A 301 -3.82 12.23 1.01
C ILE A 301 -2.56 13.08 0.84
N GLY A 302 -1.43 12.72 1.46
CA GLY A 302 -0.14 13.39 1.30
C GLY A 302 0.70 12.93 0.11
N SER A 303 0.14 12.09 -0.78
CA SER A 303 0.90 11.52 -1.89
C SER A 303 1.26 12.57 -2.95
N SER A 304 2.53 12.63 -3.33
CA SER A 304 3.03 13.44 -4.44
C SER A 304 2.76 12.84 -5.83
N LYS A 305 2.03 11.72 -5.89
CA LYS A 305 1.79 11.03 -7.16
C LYS A 305 0.77 11.74 -8.02
N PHE A 306 1.03 11.78 -9.32
CA PHE A 306 0.10 12.26 -10.32
C PHE A 306 -0.87 11.15 -10.70
N VAL A 307 -2.17 11.46 -10.62
CA VAL A 307 -3.27 10.59 -11.04
C VAL A 307 -4.23 11.38 -11.92
N TRP A 308 -5.08 10.64 -12.64
CA TRP A 308 -6.14 11.24 -13.42
C TRP A 308 -7.35 11.53 -12.54
N TRP A 309 -7.92 12.71 -12.75
CA TRP A 309 -9.12 13.20 -12.09
C TRP A 309 -10.21 13.50 -13.11
N LYS A 310 -11.45 13.32 -12.73
CA LYS A 310 -12.62 13.65 -13.53
C LYS A 310 -13.57 14.48 -12.68
N CYS A 311 -13.72 15.77 -12.98
CA CYS A 311 -14.62 16.64 -12.21
C CYS A 311 -16.09 16.44 -12.60
N LYS A 312 -17.01 17.05 -11.84
CA LYS A 312 -18.46 16.96 -12.10
C LYS A 312 -18.88 17.46 -13.49
N LYS A 313 -18.12 18.36 -14.11
CA LYS A 313 -18.31 18.82 -15.50
C LYS A 313 -17.59 17.93 -16.52
N ASN A 314 -17.19 16.72 -16.14
CA ASN A 314 -16.51 15.74 -16.98
C ASN A 314 -15.12 16.14 -17.51
N HIS A 315 -14.52 17.24 -17.05
CA HIS A 315 -13.14 17.56 -17.43
C HIS A 315 -12.20 16.51 -16.84
N SER A 316 -11.40 15.90 -17.71
CA SER A 316 -10.39 14.92 -17.31
C SER A 316 -9.01 15.57 -17.34
N TYR A 317 -8.30 15.53 -16.20
CA TYR A 317 -7.00 16.18 -16.05
C TYR A 317 -6.08 15.39 -15.10
N LYS A 318 -4.79 15.67 -15.20
CA LYS A 318 -3.78 15.01 -14.37
C LYS A 318 -3.25 16.00 -13.33
N ALA A 319 -3.30 15.61 -12.06
CA ALA A 319 -2.78 16.43 -10.96
C ALA A 319 -2.25 15.55 -9.83
N GLN A 320 -1.35 16.11 -9.02
CA GLN A 320 -0.87 15.43 -7.81
C GLN A 320 -2.00 15.30 -6.78
N ILE A 321 -1.99 14.18 -6.06
CA ILE A 321 -2.95 13.95 -4.97
C ILE A 321 -2.78 15.02 -3.89
N TYR A 322 -1.54 15.28 -3.45
CA TYR A 322 -1.26 16.30 -2.44
C TYR A 322 -1.82 17.68 -2.83
N GLU A 323 -1.66 18.11 -4.10
CA GLU A 323 -2.19 19.40 -4.56
C GLU A 323 -3.72 19.46 -4.49
N ARG A 324 -4.38 18.34 -4.74
CA ARG A 324 -5.84 18.21 -4.65
C ARG A 324 -6.35 18.20 -3.21
N THR A 325 -5.60 17.64 -2.28
CA THR A 325 -6.01 17.41 -0.89
C THR A 325 -5.36 18.38 0.09
N ARG A 326 -4.22 18.98 -0.27
CA ARG A 326 -3.34 19.74 0.64
C ARG A 326 -3.03 18.99 1.94
N GLY A 327 -2.97 17.66 1.85
CA GLY A 327 -2.75 16.78 3.00
C GLY A 327 -3.88 16.84 4.05
N GLY A 328 -5.08 17.33 3.69
CA GLY A 328 -6.21 17.50 4.60
C GLY A 328 -6.16 18.76 5.48
N LYS A 329 -5.12 19.60 5.34
CA LYS A 329 -4.92 20.80 6.18
C LYS A 329 -5.61 22.06 5.63
N GLN A 330 -5.77 22.15 4.32
CA GLN A 330 -6.33 23.29 3.62
C GLN A 330 -7.16 22.82 2.42
N LYS A 331 -7.97 23.71 1.84
CA LYS A 331 -8.67 23.42 0.59
C LYS A 331 -7.66 23.22 -0.54
N GLY A 332 -7.66 22.04 -1.15
CA GLY A 332 -6.81 21.72 -2.28
C GLY A 332 -7.22 22.42 -3.58
N THR A 333 -6.38 22.29 -4.61
CA THR A 333 -6.65 22.83 -5.93
C THR A 333 -7.85 22.16 -6.58
N GLY A 334 -8.69 22.91 -7.26
CA GLY A 334 -9.81 22.40 -8.05
C GLY A 334 -9.42 21.93 -9.46
N CYS A 335 -10.41 21.64 -10.27
CA CYS A 335 -10.23 21.37 -11.69
C CYS A 335 -9.65 22.59 -12.41
N PRO A 336 -8.53 22.47 -13.15
CA PRO A 336 -7.90 23.60 -13.83
C PRO A 336 -8.75 24.21 -14.94
N TYR A 337 -9.62 23.42 -15.56
CA TYR A 337 -10.59 23.91 -16.54
C TYR A 337 -11.70 24.71 -15.87
N CYS A 338 -12.33 24.16 -14.82
CA CYS A 338 -13.38 24.87 -14.08
C CYS A 338 -12.88 26.14 -13.40
N SER A 339 -11.59 26.23 -13.06
CA SER A 339 -10.97 27.45 -12.50
C SER A 339 -10.46 28.44 -13.54
N GLY A 340 -10.63 28.16 -14.82
CA GLY A 340 -10.17 29.05 -15.91
C GLY A 340 -8.65 29.04 -16.15
N ARG A 341 -7.88 28.18 -15.47
CA ARG A 341 -6.42 28.04 -15.69
C ARG A 341 -6.08 27.36 -17.02
N TYR A 342 -6.94 26.46 -17.47
CA TYR A 342 -6.81 25.77 -18.76
C TYR A 342 -8.03 26.03 -19.60
N ALA A 343 -7.78 26.22 -20.90
CA ALA A 343 -8.85 26.41 -21.86
C ALA A 343 -9.59 25.09 -22.15
N ASP A 344 -10.92 25.19 -22.26
CA ASP A 344 -11.80 24.16 -22.77
C ASP A 344 -12.69 24.72 -23.89
N ASP A 345 -13.62 23.94 -24.37
CA ASP A 345 -14.51 24.35 -25.47
C ASP A 345 -15.45 25.53 -25.10
N ASN A 346 -15.65 25.81 -23.82
CA ASN A 346 -16.59 26.82 -23.32
C ASN A 346 -15.90 28.09 -22.76
N ASN A 347 -14.62 27.97 -22.32
CA ASN A 347 -13.91 29.04 -21.61
C ASN A 347 -12.70 29.59 -22.37
N ASN A 348 -12.45 29.13 -23.60
CA ASN A 348 -11.29 29.58 -24.36
C ASN A 348 -11.53 30.99 -24.98
N LEU A 349 -10.43 31.68 -25.27
CA LEU A 349 -10.44 33.05 -25.79
C LEU A 349 -11.26 33.17 -27.09
N TYR A 350 -11.21 32.15 -27.94
CA TYR A 350 -11.95 32.11 -29.19
C TYR A 350 -13.46 32.14 -29.00
N VAL A 351 -13.98 31.51 -27.93
CA VAL A 351 -15.42 31.44 -27.64
C VAL A 351 -15.87 32.63 -26.81
N VAL A 352 -15.09 33.00 -25.79
CA VAL A 352 -15.49 34.06 -24.83
C VAL A 352 -15.38 35.47 -25.46
N HIS A 353 -14.41 35.68 -26.34
CA HIS A 353 -14.19 36.95 -27.02
C HIS A 353 -14.19 36.76 -28.54
N PRO A 354 -15.36 36.56 -29.14
CA PRO A 354 -15.48 36.36 -30.58
C PRO A 354 -15.03 37.58 -31.41
N ASP A 355 -15.12 38.76 -30.83
CA ASP A 355 -14.67 40.04 -31.40
C ASP A 355 -13.15 40.07 -31.65
N LEU A 356 -12.38 39.40 -30.81
CA LEU A 356 -10.93 39.34 -30.93
C LEU A 356 -10.41 38.35 -31.98
N ARG A 357 -11.27 37.50 -32.55
CA ARG A 357 -10.87 36.47 -33.53
C ARG A 357 -10.17 37.05 -34.75
N LYS A 358 -10.65 38.17 -35.24
CA LYS A 358 -10.10 38.85 -36.43
C LYS A 358 -8.72 39.48 -36.22
N TYR A 359 -8.35 39.71 -34.96
CA TYR A 359 -7.05 40.30 -34.60
C TYR A 359 -6.01 39.24 -34.18
N PHE A 360 -6.40 37.99 -33.96
CA PHE A 360 -5.51 36.93 -33.53
C PHE A 360 -4.80 36.27 -34.71
N ASP A 361 -3.52 36.58 -34.90
CA ASP A 361 -2.73 36.00 -35.98
C ASP A 361 -2.18 34.63 -35.59
N LEU A 362 -2.72 33.56 -36.20
CA LEU A 362 -2.33 32.19 -35.97
C LEU A 362 -0.91 31.85 -36.47
N LYS A 363 -0.41 32.61 -37.49
CA LYS A 363 0.93 32.33 -38.06
C LYS A 363 2.02 32.88 -37.15
N LEU A 364 1.84 34.05 -36.57
CA LEU A 364 2.78 34.68 -35.65
C LEU A 364 2.78 34.03 -34.28
N ASN A 365 1.59 33.72 -33.76
CA ASN A 365 1.46 33.24 -32.37
C ASN A 365 1.84 31.76 -32.15
N LYS A 366 1.93 30.94 -33.18
CA LYS A 366 2.26 29.51 -33.09
C LYS A 366 1.36 28.69 -32.15
N ILE A 367 0.37 29.29 -31.52
CA ILE A 367 -0.63 28.68 -30.62
C ILE A 367 -2.03 29.16 -31.05
N SER A 368 -3.04 28.32 -30.80
CA SER A 368 -4.43 28.66 -31.13
C SER A 368 -5.08 29.46 -29.99
N SER A 369 -5.90 30.46 -30.34
CA SER A 369 -6.77 31.16 -29.37
C SER A 369 -7.73 30.21 -28.62
N LYS A 370 -8.04 29.03 -29.19
CA LYS A 370 -8.79 27.97 -28.52
C LYS A 370 -7.99 27.27 -27.39
N SER A 371 -6.67 27.43 -27.33
CA SER A 371 -5.81 26.88 -26.26
C SER A 371 -5.50 27.92 -25.19
N LEU A 372 -6.03 29.10 -25.25
CA LEU A 372 -5.85 30.20 -24.32
C LEU A 372 -7.16 30.50 -23.59
N THR A 373 -7.08 30.86 -22.32
CA THR A 373 -8.18 31.47 -21.57
C THR A 373 -8.09 32.99 -21.68
N PRO A 374 -9.18 33.74 -21.47
CA PRO A 374 -9.17 35.21 -21.50
C PRO A 374 -8.16 35.86 -20.56
N TYR A 375 -7.83 35.17 -19.46
CA TYR A 375 -6.87 35.63 -18.42
C TYR A 375 -5.54 34.92 -18.50
N SER A 376 -5.15 34.45 -19.68
CA SER A 376 -3.85 33.77 -19.85
C SER A 376 -2.72 34.79 -19.78
N GLU A 377 -1.75 34.58 -18.90
CA GLU A 377 -0.51 35.39 -18.82
C GLU A 377 0.51 35.02 -19.90
N LYS A 378 0.15 34.12 -20.83
CA LYS A 378 1.06 33.76 -21.93
C LYS A 378 1.16 34.92 -22.88
N VAL A 379 2.37 35.36 -23.08
CA VAL A 379 2.70 36.27 -24.17
C VAL A 379 2.53 35.54 -25.50
N VAL A 380 1.73 36.08 -26.39
CA VAL A 380 1.41 35.53 -27.69
C VAL A 380 1.91 36.47 -28.77
#